data_c4fcea09c46cf47c430d04e96f54a2ff
#
_entry.id   c4fcea09c46cf47c430d04e96f54a2ff
#
_cell.length_a   1.000
_cell.length_b   1.000
_cell.length_c   1.000
_cell.angle_alpha   90.00
_cell.angle_beta   90.00
_cell.angle_gamma   90.00
#
_symmetry.space_group_name_H-M   'P 1'
#
loop_
_entity.id
_entity.type
_entity.pdbx_description
1 polymer ?
#
loop_
_entity_poly.entity_id
_entity_poly.type
_entity_poly.pdbx_seq_one_letter_code
_entity_poly.pdbx_strand_id
1 'polypeptide(L)'
;VDLNALAKAHPAHWSKATAIRALTLDAVAAANSGHSGMPMGMADVATVLFEKHLKFDASNPLWPDRDRFILSAGHGSMLIYSLLHLTGYEQFPLEEIKNFRQMGARTAGHPENFLADAIETTTGPLGQGIANSVGFAMAEEIQRAQYGKKIVDHFTYVIAGDGCLMEGISHEAIALAGRHKLSKLIVMWDNNDITIDGPVSLSDKVDQVARFKAADWHVIEIDGHNPDEIDAALTEARKSDLPTMIACKTHIALGHAAQDTSKGHGALTDADQMAAAKAAYGWTTGPFEVPADVKSAWEEIGKRGADDRRAWEERFDAMSRTKREEFNRALAGDAPKKLSATIKAFKKQTSENAPKLATRASSEKTLEVLNPLYTETVGGSADLTGSNNTKTGVQ
;
A
#
# COMPACT_ATOMS: atom_id res chain seq x y z
N VAL A 1 2.14 20.38 -18.60
CA VAL A 1 3.39 19.59 -18.57
C VAL A 1 3.92 19.42 -19.98
N ASP A 2 5.20 19.62 -20.19
CA ASP A 2 5.88 19.34 -21.47
C ASP A 2 6.41 17.90 -21.44
N LEU A 3 5.65 16.98 -22.04
CA LEU A 3 5.99 15.56 -22.10
C LEU A 3 7.30 15.29 -22.85
N ASN A 4 7.59 16.09 -23.88
CA ASN A 4 8.82 15.94 -24.64
C ASN A 4 10.04 16.37 -23.83
N ALA A 5 9.91 17.41 -22.98
CA ALA A 5 10.96 17.82 -22.09
C ALA A 5 11.27 16.75 -21.04
N LEU A 6 10.23 16.14 -20.43
CA LEU A 6 10.37 15.04 -19.48
C LEU A 6 11.02 13.80 -20.12
N ALA A 7 10.53 13.38 -21.29
CA ALA A 7 11.08 12.24 -22.01
C ALA A 7 12.56 12.45 -22.38
N LYS A 8 12.92 13.67 -22.76
CA LYS A 8 14.31 14.02 -23.11
C LYS A 8 15.24 14.11 -21.90
N ALA A 9 14.73 14.64 -20.77
CA ALA A 9 15.52 14.78 -19.54
C ALA A 9 15.81 13.41 -18.89
N HIS A 10 14.83 12.51 -18.87
CA HIS A 10 14.90 11.24 -18.16
C HIS A 10 14.42 10.06 -19.04
N PRO A 11 15.06 9.75 -20.17
CA PRO A 11 14.51 8.82 -21.18
C PRO A 11 14.27 7.40 -20.64
N ALA A 12 15.17 6.87 -19.82
CA ALA A 12 15.04 5.53 -19.25
C ALA A 12 13.91 5.46 -18.20
N HIS A 13 13.69 6.50 -17.41
CA HIS A 13 12.57 6.61 -16.49
C HIS A 13 11.26 6.74 -17.27
N TRP A 14 11.23 7.68 -18.24
CA TRP A 14 10.05 7.95 -19.05
C TRP A 14 9.50 6.70 -19.75
N SER A 15 10.37 5.89 -20.37
CA SER A 15 9.94 4.66 -21.04
C SER A 15 9.35 3.64 -20.06
N LYS A 16 9.90 3.50 -18.84
CA LYS A 16 9.36 2.64 -17.81
C LYS A 16 7.99 3.12 -17.31
N ALA A 17 7.85 4.40 -16.98
CA ALA A 17 6.58 4.97 -16.55
C ALA A 17 5.51 4.90 -17.68
N THR A 18 5.94 5.08 -18.92
CA THR A 18 5.04 4.95 -20.10
C THR A 18 4.52 3.54 -20.27
N ALA A 19 5.29 2.50 -19.94
CA ALA A 19 4.78 1.13 -19.96
C ALA A 19 3.55 0.94 -19.03
N ILE A 20 3.57 1.55 -17.83
CA ILE A 20 2.42 1.55 -16.90
C ILE A 20 1.22 2.25 -17.54
N ARG A 21 1.44 3.42 -18.15
CA ARG A 21 0.39 4.22 -18.83
C ARG A 21 -0.23 3.44 -19.98
N ALA A 22 0.60 2.83 -20.83
CA ALA A 22 0.17 2.08 -22.00
C ALA A 22 -0.66 0.84 -21.59
N LEU A 23 -0.15 0.01 -20.68
CA LEU A 23 -0.88 -1.16 -20.17
C LEU A 23 -2.20 -0.76 -19.49
N THR A 24 -2.24 0.37 -18.77
CA THR A 24 -3.46 0.88 -18.16
C THR A 24 -4.51 1.23 -19.22
N LEU A 25 -4.14 1.99 -20.24
CA LEU A 25 -5.05 2.35 -21.35
C LEU A 25 -5.58 1.10 -22.05
N ASP A 26 -4.69 0.15 -22.38
CA ASP A 26 -5.08 -1.06 -23.08
C ASP A 26 -6.02 -1.95 -22.28
N ALA A 27 -5.73 -2.18 -21.00
CA ALA A 27 -6.54 -3.04 -20.13
C ALA A 27 -7.91 -2.42 -19.83
N VAL A 28 -7.96 -1.14 -19.53
CA VAL A 28 -9.23 -0.43 -19.27
C VAL A 28 -10.10 -0.37 -20.53
N ALA A 29 -9.50 -0.15 -21.71
CA ALA A 29 -10.22 -0.16 -22.98
C ALA A 29 -10.74 -1.56 -23.32
N ALA A 30 -9.93 -2.61 -23.18
CA ALA A 30 -10.35 -3.99 -23.42
C ALA A 30 -11.50 -4.41 -22.51
N ALA A 31 -11.48 -4.00 -21.24
CA ALA A 31 -12.56 -4.24 -20.28
C ALA A 31 -13.78 -3.32 -20.50
N ASN A 32 -13.64 -2.27 -21.30
CA ASN A 32 -14.62 -1.17 -21.43
C ASN A 32 -15.10 -0.66 -20.07
N SER A 33 -14.23 -0.70 -19.05
CA SER A 33 -14.54 -0.37 -17.66
C SER A 33 -13.25 -0.19 -16.86
N GLY A 34 -13.24 0.76 -15.94
CA GLY A 34 -12.09 0.99 -15.06
C GLY A 34 -11.80 2.47 -14.83
N HIS A 35 -10.60 2.74 -14.31
CA HIS A 35 -10.15 4.08 -14.01
C HIS A 35 -8.72 4.25 -14.53
N SER A 36 -8.56 5.05 -15.58
CA SER A 36 -7.26 5.23 -16.24
C SER A 36 -6.44 6.38 -15.65
N GLY A 37 -7.11 7.39 -15.11
CA GLY A 37 -6.49 8.68 -14.82
C GLY A 37 -5.42 8.68 -13.76
N MET A 38 -5.71 8.13 -12.59
CA MET A 38 -4.76 8.05 -11.49
C MET A 38 -3.53 7.17 -11.83
N PRO A 39 -3.68 5.97 -12.41
CA PRO A 39 -2.53 5.19 -12.86
C PRO A 39 -1.61 5.93 -13.84
N MET A 40 -2.20 6.71 -14.75
CA MET A 40 -1.43 7.51 -15.71
C MET A 40 -0.70 8.68 -15.03
N GLY A 41 -1.33 9.33 -14.05
CA GLY A 41 -0.74 10.42 -13.29
C GLY A 41 0.38 9.97 -12.35
N MET A 42 0.15 8.90 -11.59
CA MET A 42 1.08 8.38 -10.59
C MET A 42 2.16 7.44 -11.14
N ALA A 43 2.20 7.20 -12.45
CA ALA A 43 3.17 6.28 -13.05
C ALA A 43 4.63 6.65 -12.75
N ASP A 44 4.97 7.95 -12.72
CA ASP A 44 6.33 8.42 -12.43
C ASP A 44 6.72 8.15 -10.97
N VAL A 45 5.84 8.50 -10.03
CA VAL A 45 6.04 8.25 -8.58
C VAL A 45 6.21 6.76 -8.30
N ALA A 46 5.33 5.93 -8.86
CA ALA A 46 5.37 4.48 -8.68
C ALA A 46 6.62 3.85 -9.32
N THR A 47 7.06 4.36 -10.47
CA THR A 47 8.29 3.90 -11.14
C THR A 47 9.51 4.16 -10.25
N VAL A 48 9.69 5.38 -9.73
CA VAL A 48 10.84 5.68 -8.84
C VAL A 48 10.79 4.85 -7.56
N LEU A 49 9.60 4.70 -6.96
CA LEU A 49 9.43 3.88 -5.76
C LEU A 49 9.91 2.44 -6.00
N PHE A 50 9.42 1.77 -7.02
CA PHE A 50 9.75 0.37 -7.31
C PHE A 50 11.19 0.20 -7.77
N GLU A 51 11.70 1.12 -8.58
CA GLU A 51 13.06 1.06 -9.11
C GLU A 51 14.12 1.25 -8.04
N LYS A 52 13.92 2.18 -7.08
CA LYS A 52 14.99 2.63 -6.20
C LYS A 52 14.77 2.36 -4.71
N HIS A 53 13.53 2.38 -4.22
CA HIS A 53 13.25 2.44 -2.79
C HIS A 53 12.57 1.21 -2.22
N LEU A 54 11.59 0.64 -2.90
CA LEU A 54 10.80 -0.50 -2.40
C LEU A 54 11.69 -1.75 -2.28
N LYS A 55 11.82 -2.30 -1.09
CA LYS A 55 12.54 -3.55 -0.81
C LYS A 55 11.60 -4.74 -1.06
N PHE A 56 11.78 -5.45 -2.17
CA PHE A 56 10.97 -6.61 -2.54
C PHE A 56 11.74 -7.56 -3.46
N ASP A 57 11.26 -8.79 -3.56
CA ASP A 57 11.71 -9.80 -4.53
C ASP A 57 10.47 -10.42 -5.18
N ALA A 58 10.27 -10.17 -6.47
CA ALA A 58 9.10 -10.64 -7.20
C ALA A 58 8.99 -12.18 -7.22
N SER A 59 10.11 -12.90 -7.08
CA SER A 59 10.13 -14.37 -7.00
C SER A 59 9.64 -14.91 -5.64
N ASN A 60 9.54 -14.06 -4.61
CA ASN A 60 9.05 -14.44 -3.28
C ASN A 60 8.12 -13.35 -2.69
N PRO A 61 6.88 -13.27 -3.16
CA PRO A 61 5.90 -12.25 -2.72
C PRO A 61 5.56 -12.32 -1.24
N LEU A 62 5.82 -13.44 -0.59
CA LEU A 62 5.54 -13.65 0.84
C LEU A 62 6.77 -13.44 1.74
N TRP A 63 7.89 -12.95 1.22
CA TRP A 63 9.05 -12.62 2.06
C TRP A 63 8.64 -11.73 3.25
N PRO A 64 8.81 -12.17 4.51
CA PRO A 64 8.24 -11.49 5.67
C PRO A 64 8.76 -10.06 5.89
N ASP A 65 10.03 -9.80 5.57
CA ASP A 65 10.64 -8.47 5.77
C ASP A 65 10.72 -7.63 4.47
N ARG A 66 9.89 -7.96 3.46
CA ARG A 66 9.69 -7.05 2.31
C ARG A 66 8.99 -5.79 2.76
N ASP A 67 9.23 -4.68 2.07
CA ASP A 67 8.41 -3.47 2.23
C ASP A 67 6.96 -3.75 1.78
N ARG A 68 6.00 -3.05 2.36
CA ARG A 68 4.59 -3.15 2.01
C ARG A 68 4.21 -2.02 1.06
N PHE A 69 3.55 -2.37 -0.03
CA PHE A 69 2.97 -1.39 -0.95
C PHE A 69 1.45 -1.49 -0.93
N ILE A 70 0.78 -0.40 -0.59
CA ILE A 70 -0.68 -0.32 -0.48
C ILE A 70 -1.21 0.74 -1.43
N LEU A 71 -2.09 0.34 -2.33
CA LEU A 71 -2.81 1.26 -3.20
C LEU A 71 -4.15 1.62 -2.52
N SER A 72 -4.17 2.70 -1.72
CA SER A 72 -5.39 3.17 -1.05
C SER A 72 -6.41 3.71 -2.04
N ALA A 73 -5.97 4.36 -3.12
CA ALA A 73 -6.80 4.71 -4.27
C ALA A 73 -7.09 3.47 -5.13
N GLY A 74 -7.76 2.46 -4.54
CA GLY A 74 -7.93 1.13 -5.13
C GLY A 74 -8.66 1.09 -6.46
N HIS A 75 -9.44 2.11 -6.80
CA HIS A 75 -10.07 2.25 -8.12
C HIS A 75 -9.03 2.34 -9.26
N GLY A 76 -7.84 2.91 -8.99
CA GLY A 76 -6.72 2.94 -9.94
C GLY A 76 -5.92 1.63 -9.98
N SER A 77 -6.57 0.49 -9.82
CA SER A 77 -5.96 -0.83 -9.66
C SER A 77 -4.98 -1.23 -10.77
N MET A 78 -5.14 -0.71 -11.99
CA MET A 78 -4.19 -0.96 -13.06
C MET A 78 -2.78 -0.45 -12.77
N LEU A 79 -2.60 0.52 -11.87
CA LEU A 79 -1.26 0.92 -11.42
C LEU A 79 -0.52 -0.26 -10.78
N ILE A 80 -1.11 -0.87 -9.76
CA ILE A 80 -0.47 -1.99 -9.06
C ILE A 80 -0.36 -3.22 -9.98
N TYR A 81 -1.37 -3.52 -10.78
CA TYR A 81 -1.32 -4.68 -11.67
C TYR A 81 -0.26 -4.55 -12.76
N SER A 82 -0.11 -3.35 -13.34
CA SER A 82 0.98 -3.08 -14.29
C SER A 82 2.35 -3.24 -13.64
N LEU A 83 2.54 -2.74 -12.42
CA LEU A 83 3.79 -2.87 -11.66
C LEU A 83 4.11 -4.34 -11.37
N LEU A 84 3.13 -5.13 -10.90
CA LEU A 84 3.33 -6.54 -10.59
C LEU A 84 3.64 -7.36 -11.85
N HIS A 85 2.96 -7.07 -12.98
CA HIS A 85 3.27 -7.68 -14.27
C HIS A 85 4.69 -7.33 -14.74
N LEU A 86 5.01 -6.05 -14.79
CA LEU A 86 6.29 -5.55 -15.32
C LEU A 86 7.49 -6.04 -14.49
N THR A 87 7.36 -6.11 -13.17
CA THR A 87 8.40 -6.60 -12.27
C THR A 87 8.50 -8.12 -12.22
N GLY A 88 7.62 -8.86 -12.92
CA GLY A 88 7.73 -10.30 -13.14
C GLY A 88 7.16 -11.17 -12.01
N TYR A 89 6.16 -10.69 -11.28
CA TYR A 89 5.42 -11.58 -10.37
C TYR A 89 4.68 -12.66 -11.15
N GLU A 90 4.92 -13.93 -10.83
CA GLU A 90 4.36 -15.09 -11.54
C GLU A 90 2.83 -15.07 -11.63
N GLN A 91 2.17 -14.56 -10.59
CA GLN A 91 0.71 -14.47 -10.51
C GLN A 91 0.08 -13.42 -11.45
N PHE A 92 0.90 -12.55 -12.07
CA PHE A 92 0.45 -11.48 -12.97
C PHE A 92 1.07 -11.59 -14.38
N PRO A 93 0.88 -12.71 -15.10
CA PRO A 93 1.28 -12.79 -16.50
C PRO A 93 0.45 -11.83 -17.36
N LEU A 94 0.88 -11.59 -18.60
CA LEU A 94 0.19 -10.66 -19.51
C LEU A 94 -1.30 -11.01 -19.71
N GLU A 95 -1.64 -12.28 -19.67
CA GLU A 95 -3.03 -12.73 -19.80
C GLU A 95 -3.91 -12.25 -18.65
N GLU A 96 -3.39 -12.11 -17.42
CA GLU A 96 -4.12 -11.48 -16.31
C GLU A 96 -4.39 -9.99 -16.59
N ILE A 97 -3.43 -9.27 -17.17
CA ILE A 97 -3.60 -7.87 -17.57
C ILE A 97 -4.68 -7.72 -18.65
N LYS A 98 -4.69 -8.61 -19.66
CA LYS A 98 -5.71 -8.64 -20.72
C LYS A 98 -7.09 -8.97 -20.19
N ASN A 99 -7.16 -9.76 -19.11
CA ASN A 99 -8.41 -10.16 -18.45
C ASN A 99 -8.81 -9.21 -17.32
N PHE A 100 -8.34 -7.98 -17.32
CA PHE A 100 -8.72 -6.98 -16.33
C PHE A 100 -10.25 -6.88 -16.17
N ARG A 101 -10.74 -6.95 -14.92
CA ARG A 101 -12.17 -6.93 -14.57
C ARG A 101 -13.00 -8.08 -15.12
N GLN A 102 -12.39 -9.14 -15.62
CA GLN A 102 -13.13 -10.33 -16.03
C GLN A 102 -13.31 -11.29 -14.85
N MET A 103 -14.43 -12.02 -14.86
CA MET A 103 -14.73 -12.99 -13.80
C MET A 103 -13.63 -14.06 -13.72
N GLY A 104 -13.11 -14.28 -12.52
CA GLY A 104 -12.06 -15.27 -12.27
C GLY A 104 -10.63 -14.77 -12.46
N ALA A 105 -10.42 -13.57 -13.01
CA ALA A 105 -9.10 -12.98 -13.11
C ALA A 105 -8.64 -12.42 -11.75
N ARG A 106 -7.31 -12.43 -11.51
CA ARG A 106 -6.70 -11.79 -10.34
C ARG A 106 -6.71 -10.27 -10.43
N THR A 107 -6.82 -9.74 -11.63
CA THR A 107 -6.90 -8.30 -11.93
C THR A 107 -8.34 -7.79 -11.78
N ALA A 108 -8.92 -7.96 -10.60
CA ALA A 108 -10.24 -7.44 -10.26
C ALA A 108 -10.30 -5.90 -10.39
N GLY A 109 -11.52 -5.34 -10.41
CA GLY A 109 -11.71 -3.89 -10.53
C GLY A 109 -11.04 -3.06 -9.44
N HIS A 110 -10.84 -3.66 -8.27
CA HIS A 110 -10.09 -3.14 -7.13
C HIS A 110 -9.15 -4.24 -6.61
N PRO A 111 -8.01 -3.91 -5.99
CA PRO A 111 -7.09 -4.92 -5.47
C PRO A 111 -7.75 -5.78 -4.38
N GLU A 112 -7.65 -7.11 -4.54
CA GLU A 112 -8.21 -8.09 -3.61
C GLU A 112 -7.09 -8.96 -3.03
N ASN A 113 -6.87 -8.87 -1.73
CA ASN A 113 -5.79 -9.58 -1.03
C ASN A 113 -5.87 -11.11 -1.21
N PHE A 114 -7.07 -11.67 -1.20
CA PHE A 114 -7.27 -13.12 -1.31
C PHE A 114 -7.07 -13.69 -2.72
N LEU A 115 -6.91 -12.82 -3.74
CA LEU A 115 -6.67 -13.24 -5.13
C LEU A 115 -5.19 -13.40 -5.48
N ALA A 116 -4.30 -12.70 -4.76
CA ALA A 116 -2.87 -12.74 -5.05
C ALA A 116 -2.00 -12.35 -3.85
N ASP A 117 -0.90 -13.06 -3.65
CA ASP A 117 0.01 -12.91 -2.52
C ASP A 117 0.71 -11.53 -2.47
N ALA A 118 0.86 -10.88 -3.63
CA ALA A 118 1.49 -9.56 -3.73
C ALA A 118 0.54 -8.39 -3.41
N ILE A 119 -0.74 -8.66 -3.16
CA ILE A 119 -1.74 -7.67 -2.76
C ILE A 119 -1.84 -7.66 -1.23
N GLU A 120 -1.27 -6.65 -0.59
CA GLU A 120 -1.15 -6.60 0.88
C GLU A 120 -2.50 -6.48 1.60
N THR A 121 -3.45 -5.75 1.02
CA THR A 121 -4.79 -5.56 1.58
C THR A 121 -5.80 -5.26 0.48
N THR A 122 -7.04 -5.66 0.69
CA THR A 122 -8.17 -5.31 -0.18
C THR A 122 -8.48 -3.83 -0.02
N THR A 123 -8.53 -3.10 -1.14
CA THR A 123 -8.91 -1.69 -1.21
C THR A 123 -10.00 -1.46 -2.24
N GLY A 124 -10.54 -0.26 -2.29
CA GLY A 124 -11.70 0.10 -3.12
C GLY A 124 -12.57 1.08 -2.36
N PRO A 125 -13.07 0.72 -1.16
CA PRO A 125 -13.62 1.71 -0.24
C PRO A 125 -12.52 2.70 0.16
N LEU A 126 -12.74 3.99 -0.16
CA LEU A 126 -11.76 5.04 0.07
C LEU A 126 -11.39 5.17 1.56
N GLY A 127 -10.17 5.54 1.86
CA GLY A 127 -9.66 5.66 3.23
C GLY A 127 -9.21 4.36 3.88
N GLN A 128 -9.71 3.19 3.45
CA GLN A 128 -9.37 1.91 4.06
C GLN A 128 -7.87 1.57 3.91
N GLY A 129 -7.28 1.85 2.74
CA GLY A 129 -5.85 1.59 2.52
C GLY A 129 -4.96 2.41 3.46
N ILE A 130 -5.27 3.70 3.69
CA ILE A 130 -4.56 4.54 4.66
C ILE A 130 -4.71 3.97 6.07
N ALA A 131 -5.93 3.63 6.49
CA ALA A 131 -6.17 3.09 7.82
C ALA A 131 -5.45 1.74 8.04
N ASN A 132 -5.51 0.84 7.06
CA ASN A 132 -4.78 -0.44 7.11
C ASN A 132 -3.27 -0.23 7.17
N SER A 133 -2.72 0.76 6.44
CA SER A 133 -1.29 1.05 6.44
C SER A 133 -0.76 1.46 7.81
N VAL A 134 -1.56 2.16 8.60
CA VAL A 134 -1.23 2.47 9.99
C VAL A 134 -1.13 1.19 10.81
N GLY A 135 -2.04 0.23 10.61
CA GLY A 135 -1.96 -1.10 11.24
C GLY A 135 -0.70 -1.87 10.83
N PHE A 136 -0.31 -1.84 9.55
CA PHE A 136 0.94 -2.45 9.07
C PHE A 136 2.17 -1.81 9.70
N ALA A 137 2.24 -0.49 9.78
CA ALA A 137 3.35 0.21 10.41
C ALA A 137 3.42 -0.04 11.93
N MET A 138 2.28 -0.12 12.62
CA MET A 138 2.23 -0.52 14.03
C MET A 138 2.72 -1.96 14.22
N ALA A 139 2.31 -2.88 13.35
CA ALA A 139 2.74 -4.27 13.39
C ALA A 139 4.26 -4.39 13.18
N GLU A 140 4.85 -3.61 12.27
CA GLU A 140 6.30 -3.56 12.08
C GLU A 140 7.02 -3.14 13.37
N GLU A 141 6.59 -2.04 14.00
CA GLU A 141 7.18 -1.57 15.26
C GLU A 141 7.12 -2.62 16.37
N ILE A 142 5.97 -3.30 16.54
CA ILE A 142 5.77 -4.36 17.53
C ILE A 142 6.68 -5.55 17.23
N GLN A 143 6.68 -6.03 16.00
CA GLN A 143 7.51 -7.17 15.60
C GLN A 143 8.99 -6.84 15.68
N ARG A 144 9.40 -5.63 15.32
CA ARG A 144 10.76 -5.15 15.47
C ARG A 144 11.21 -5.12 16.92
N ALA A 145 10.34 -4.71 17.83
CA ALA A 145 10.62 -4.76 19.27
C ALA A 145 10.75 -6.21 19.79
N GLN A 146 9.97 -7.15 19.27
CA GLN A 146 10.00 -8.56 19.69
C GLN A 146 11.17 -9.35 19.10
N TYR A 147 11.46 -9.16 17.79
CA TYR A 147 12.42 -9.99 17.05
C TYR A 147 13.72 -9.28 16.69
N GLY A 148 13.75 -7.97 16.85
CA GLY A 148 14.90 -7.11 16.59
C GLY A 148 15.00 -6.65 15.13
N LYS A 149 15.68 -5.51 14.93
CA LYS A 149 15.88 -4.83 13.65
C LYS A 149 16.50 -5.71 12.55
N LYS A 150 17.27 -6.73 12.91
CA LYS A 150 17.88 -7.65 11.94
C LYS A 150 16.87 -8.58 11.25
N ILE A 151 15.69 -8.76 11.86
CA ILE A 151 14.63 -9.65 11.38
C ILE A 151 13.43 -8.85 10.85
N VAL A 152 13.11 -7.71 11.47
CA VAL A 152 11.99 -6.86 11.06
C VAL A 152 12.49 -5.43 10.89
N ASP A 153 12.55 -4.97 9.64
CA ASP A 153 13.01 -3.62 9.28
C ASP A 153 12.45 -3.21 7.91
N HIS A 154 11.12 -3.18 7.76
CA HIS A 154 10.46 -2.85 6.51
C HIS A 154 9.61 -1.58 6.61
N PHE A 155 9.47 -0.90 5.49
CA PHE A 155 8.62 0.27 5.33
C PHE A 155 7.21 -0.13 4.83
N THR A 156 6.25 0.75 5.06
CA THR A 156 4.92 0.71 4.46
C THR A 156 4.75 1.94 3.59
N TYR A 157 4.58 1.74 2.29
CA TYR A 157 4.36 2.78 1.29
C TYR A 157 2.91 2.75 0.83
N VAL A 158 2.29 3.92 0.71
CA VAL A 158 0.88 4.06 0.35
C VAL A 158 0.73 5.08 -0.77
N ILE A 159 -0.06 4.77 -1.79
CA ILE A 159 -0.57 5.78 -2.73
C ILE A 159 -2.03 6.05 -2.40
N ALA A 160 -2.37 7.31 -2.15
CA ALA A 160 -3.70 7.77 -1.78
C ALA A 160 -4.11 8.98 -2.63
N GLY A 161 -5.35 9.03 -3.06
CA GLY A 161 -5.93 10.20 -3.73
C GLY A 161 -6.70 11.11 -2.76
N ASP A 162 -7.20 12.23 -3.27
CA ASP A 162 -7.98 13.21 -2.50
C ASP A 162 -9.17 12.57 -1.79
N GLY A 163 -9.94 11.74 -2.46
CA GLY A 163 -11.08 11.04 -1.87
C GLY A 163 -10.69 10.14 -0.69
N CYS A 164 -9.51 9.53 -0.72
CA CYS A 164 -9.01 8.77 0.44
C CYS A 164 -8.78 9.67 1.65
N LEU A 165 -8.28 10.89 1.44
CA LEU A 165 -8.00 11.83 2.52
C LEU A 165 -9.27 12.48 3.10
N MET A 166 -10.37 12.51 2.34
CA MET A 166 -11.66 13.05 2.77
C MET A 166 -12.41 12.12 3.74
N GLU A 167 -12.12 10.81 3.70
CA GLU A 167 -12.82 9.83 4.53
C GLU A 167 -12.57 10.02 6.03
N GLY A 168 -13.63 9.84 6.85
CA GLY A 168 -13.56 9.99 8.31
C GLY A 168 -12.48 9.14 8.96
N ILE A 169 -12.35 7.87 8.55
CA ILE A 169 -11.34 6.94 9.07
C ILE A 169 -9.90 7.45 8.83
N SER A 170 -9.67 8.18 7.75
CA SER A 170 -8.35 8.74 7.44
C SER A 170 -7.92 9.79 8.45
N HIS A 171 -8.86 10.60 8.96
CA HIS A 171 -8.57 11.59 10.00
C HIS A 171 -8.08 10.94 11.29
N GLU A 172 -8.75 9.88 11.72
CA GLU A 172 -8.37 9.12 12.92
C GLU A 172 -7.04 8.38 12.72
N ALA A 173 -6.87 7.72 11.57
CA ALA A 173 -5.66 6.99 11.23
C ALA A 173 -4.41 7.90 11.16
N ILE A 174 -4.53 9.07 10.52
CA ILE A 174 -3.45 10.07 10.43
C ILE A 174 -3.05 10.56 11.83
N ALA A 175 -4.04 10.90 12.69
CA ALA A 175 -3.77 11.32 14.06
C ALA A 175 -3.08 10.22 14.88
N LEU A 176 -3.51 8.95 14.72
CA LEU A 176 -2.92 7.81 15.42
C LEU A 176 -1.47 7.57 14.98
N ALA A 177 -1.18 7.64 13.68
CA ALA A 177 0.16 7.44 13.12
C ALA A 177 1.15 8.50 13.63
N GLY A 178 0.77 9.78 13.63
CA GLY A 178 1.60 10.86 14.16
C GLY A 178 1.86 10.70 15.65
N ARG A 179 0.79 10.44 16.45
CA ARG A 179 0.91 10.17 17.88
C ARG A 179 1.94 9.08 18.21
N HIS A 180 1.96 8.00 17.42
CA HIS A 180 2.89 6.88 17.63
C HIS A 180 4.20 7.03 16.88
N LYS A 181 4.39 8.14 16.15
CA LYS A 181 5.61 8.42 15.36
C LYS A 181 6.00 7.23 14.47
N LEU A 182 5.02 6.71 13.72
CA LEU A 182 5.24 5.54 12.86
C LEU A 182 6.14 5.92 11.67
N SER A 183 7.42 6.10 11.93
CA SER A 183 8.39 6.69 11.01
C SER A 183 8.64 5.89 9.72
N LYS A 184 8.22 4.61 9.70
CA LYS A 184 8.30 3.78 8.49
C LYS A 184 7.03 3.77 7.65
N LEU A 185 6.07 4.63 7.96
CA LEU A 185 4.88 4.87 7.14
C LEU A 185 5.11 6.07 6.23
N ILE A 186 5.04 5.85 4.92
CA ILE A 186 5.21 6.89 3.89
C ILE A 186 3.98 6.89 2.99
N VAL A 187 3.23 7.99 3.00
CA VAL A 187 2.05 8.21 2.17
C VAL A 187 2.39 9.16 1.03
N MET A 188 2.26 8.70 -0.20
CA MET A 188 2.36 9.50 -1.41
C MET A 188 0.95 9.91 -1.82
N TRP A 189 0.65 11.18 -1.67
CA TRP A 189 -0.66 11.73 -2.03
C TRP A 189 -0.65 12.17 -3.49
N ASP A 190 -1.56 11.59 -4.28
CA ASP A 190 -1.86 12.02 -5.66
C ASP A 190 -2.65 13.33 -5.62
N ASN A 191 -1.92 14.43 -5.57
CA ASN A 191 -2.46 15.80 -5.51
C ASN A 191 -2.72 16.31 -6.93
N ASN A 192 -3.78 15.83 -7.56
CA ASN A 192 -4.13 16.16 -8.94
C ASN A 192 -5.31 17.14 -9.06
N ASP A 193 -5.92 17.57 -7.95
CA ASP A 193 -7.06 18.51 -7.86
C ASP A 193 -8.37 18.02 -8.51
N ILE A 194 -8.51 16.73 -8.89
CA ILE A 194 -9.68 16.22 -9.60
C ILE A 194 -10.30 15.02 -8.87
N THR A 195 -11.63 15.09 -8.75
CA THR A 195 -12.48 13.96 -8.32
C THR A 195 -13.33 13.47 -9.51
N ILE A 196 -14.13 12.42 -9.29
CA ILE A 196 -15.06 11.92 -10.30
C ILE A 196 -16.11 12.97 -10.69
N ASP A 197 -16.49 13.86 -9.78
CA ASP A 197 -17.51 14.88 -10.00
C ASP A 197 -16.94 16.21 -10.55
N GLY A 198 -15.64 16.41 -10.45
CA GLY A 198 -14.99 17.65 -10.89
C GLY A 198 -13.81 18.06 -10.02
N PRO A 199 -13.50 19.36 -9.93
CA PRO A 199 -12.44 19.86 -9.06
C PRO A 199 -12.66 19.48 -7.60
N VAL A 200 -11.57 19.14 -6.89
CA VAL A 200 -11.59 18.82 -5.44
C VAL A 200 -12.34 19.90 -4.63
N SER A 201 -12.20 21.17 -5.03
CA SER A 201 -12.87 22.30 -4.35
C SER A 201 -14.41 22.25 -4.30
N LEU A 202 -15.05 21.34 -5.07
CA LEU A 202 -16.48 21.06 -4.97
C LEU A 202 -16.84 20.31 -3.68
N SER A 203 -15.93 19.44 -3.21
CA SER A 203 -16.16 18.51 -2.10
C SER A 203 -15.34 18.85 -0.85
N ASP A 204 -14.11 19.35 -1.02
CA ASP A 204 -13.17 19.61 0.07
C ASP A 204 -12.41 20.92 -0.14
N LYS A 205 -12.10 21.59 0.97
CA LYS A 205 -11.25 22.79 1.04
C LYS A 205 -10.21 22.68 2.14
N VAL A 206 -10.01 21.51 2.70
CA VAL A 206 -9.04 21.30 3.76
C VAL A 206 -7.63 21.42 3.19
N ASP A 207 -6.80 22.23 3.83
CA ASP A 207 -5.36 22.22 3.57
C ASP A 207 -4.76 20.93 4.12
N GLN A 208 -4.56 19.96 3.24
CA GLN A 208 -4.06 18.64 3.61
C GLN A 208 -2.63 18.71 4.15
N VAL A 209 -1.79 19.59 3.59
CA VAL A 209 -0.41 19.80 4.06
C VAL A 209 -0.40 20.30 5.51
N ALA A 210 -1.19 21.31 5.80
CA ALA A 210 -1.32 21.83 7.16
C ALA A 210 -1.93 20.79 8.13
N ARG A 211 -2.92 20.01 7.67
CA ARG A 211 -3.54 18.93 8.47
C ARG A 211 -2.54 17.86 8.88
N PHE A 212 -1.73 17.36 7.96
CA PHE A 212 -0.71 16.35 8.27
C PHE A 212 0.36 16.91 9.20
N LYS A 213 0.84 18.14 8.96
CA LYS A 213 1.78 18.82 9.87
C LYS A 213 1.20 18.96 11.29
N ALA A 214 -0.07 19.33 11.42
CA ALA A 214 -0.76 19.44 12.72
C ALA A 214 -0.94 18.10 13.43
N ALA A 215 -0.88 16.98 12.69
CA ALA A 215 -0.93 15.63 13.23
C ALA A 215 0.46 15.01 13.48
N ASP A 216 1.52 15.83 13.58
CA ASP A 216 2.90 15.39 13.80
C ASP A 216 3.46 14.49 12.68
N TRP A 217 3.15 14.80 11.42
CA TRP A 217 3.77 14.19 10.25
C TRP A 217 4.85 15.09 9.65
N HIS A 218 5.90 14.47 9.11
CA HIS A 218 6.78 15.12 8.16
C HIS A 218 6.07 15.27 6.82
N VAL A 219 6.17 16.44 6.18
CA VAL A 219 5.47 16.71 4.92
C VAL A 219 6.43 17.29 3.90
N ILE A 220 6.49 16.68 2.72
CA ILE A 220 7.31 17.08 1.58
C ILE A 220 6.38 17.34 0.39
N GLU A 221 6.59 18.44 -0.31
CA GLU A 221 5.83 18.81 -1.53
C GLU A 221 6.74 18.73 -2.73
N ILE A 222 6.33 18.03 -3.80
CA ILE A 222 7.13 17.79 -4.99
C ILE A 222 6.33 17.89 -6.29
N ASP A 223 7.01 18.09 -7.40
CA ASP A 223 6.51 17.75 -8.73
C ASP A 223 6.50 16.22 -8.89
N GLY A 224 5.31 15.63 -8.93
CA GLY A 224 5.10 14.18 -9.07
C GLY A 224 5.48 13.61 -10.44
N HIS A 225 5.94 14.45 -11.37
CA HIS A 225 6.46 14.04 -12.68
C HIS A 225 7.99 14.24 -12.80
N ASN A 226 8.64 14.80 -11.76
CA ASN A 226 10.09 14.95 -11.73
C ASN A 226 10.73 13.78 -10.97
N PRO A 227 11.39 12.81 -11.63
CA PRO A 227 11.94 11.63 -10.96
C PRO A 227 13.05 11.96 -9.97
N ASP A 228 13.78 13.06 -10.14
CA ASP A 228 14.82 13.47 -9.20
C ASP A 228 14.22 14.02 -7.90
N GLU A 229 13.13 14.79 -7.98
CA GLU A 229 12.40 15.25 -6.79
C GLU A 229 11.73 14.10 -6.06
N ILE A 230 11.13 13.15 -6.80
CA ILE A 230 10.53 11.94 -6.20
C ILE A 230 11.58 11.13 -5.45
N ASP A 231 12.75 10.89 -6.05
CA ASP A 231 13.85 10.14 -5.45
C ASP A 231 14.41 10.84 -4.19
N ALA A 232 14.60 12.15 -4.27
CA ALA A 232 15.06 12.96 -3.14
C ALA A 232 14.05 12.91 -1.97
N ALA A 233 12.75 13.09 -2.26
CA ALA A 233 11.69 13.04 -1.25
C ALA A 233 11.58 11.67 -0.57
N LEU A 234 11.62 10.57 -1.32
CA LEU A 234 11.61 9.23 -0.77
C LEU A 234 12.87 8.94 0.07
N THR A 235 14.04 9.45 -0.38
CA THR A 235 15.29 9.34 0.38
C THR A 235 15.23 10.12 1.69
N GLU A 236 14.62 11.30 1.71
CA GLU A 236 14.40 12.11 2.91
C GLU A 236 13.39 11.46 3.84
N ALA A 237 12.25 11.01 3.31
CA ALA A 237 11.18 10.34 4.06
C ALA A 237 11.70 9.11 4.83
N ARG A 238 12.59 8.31 4.23
CA ARG A 238 13.20 7.14 4.87
C ARG A 238 14.13 7.46 6.05
N LYS A 239 14.52 8.71 6.22
CA LYS A 239 15.38 9.18 7.32
C LYS A 239 14.60 9.92 8.40
N SER A 240 13.32 10.18 8.19
CA SER A 240 12.46 10.88 9.13
C SER A 240 12.20 10.05 10.38
N ASP A 241 12.12 10.70 11.54
CA ASP A 241 11.67 10.11 12.80
C ASP A 241 10.13 10.17 12.97
N LEU A 242 9.42 10.70 11.97
CA LEU A 242 7.97 10.85 11.93
C LEU A 242 7.41 10.13 10.69
N PRO A 243 6.14 9.71 10.70
CA PRO A 243 5.48 9.28 9.48
C PRO A 243 5.54 10.43 8.45
N THR A 244 5.69 10.09 7.17
CA THR A 244 5.88 11.10 6.14
C THR A 244 4.74 11.08 5.12
N MET A 245 4.20 12.26 4.80
CA MET A 245 3.34 12.47 3.65
C MET A 245 4.12 13.23 2.56
N ILE A 246 4.18 12.66 1.37
CA ILE A 246 4.74 13.31 0.18
C ILE A 246 3.56 13.76 -0.68
N ALA A 247 3.34 15.06 -0.78
CA ALA A 247 2.33 15.65 -1.65
C ALA A 247 2.89 15.72 -3.07
N CYS A 248 2.48 14.77 -3.91
CA CYS A 248 2.93 14.66 -5.28
C CYS A 248 1.98 15.46 -6.18
N LYS A 249 2.39 16.64 -6.64
CA LYS A 249 1.62 17.38 -7.64
C LYS A 249 1.67 16.64 -8.96
N THR A 250 0.51 16.15 -9.42
CA THR A 250 0.39 15.34 -10.62
C THR A 250 -0.70 15.87 -11.55
N HIS A 251 -0.78 15.28 -12.73
CA HIS A 251 -1.84 15.50 -13.70
C HIS A 251 -2.59 14.20 -13.95
N ILE A 252 -3.88 14.16 -13.59
CA ILE A 252 -4.73 13.01 -13.87
C ILE A 252 -4.84 12.79 -15.39
N ALA A 253 -4.81 11.54 -15.84
CA ALA A 253 -4.84 11.20 -17.27
C ALA A 253 -3.75 11.93 -18.10
N LEU A 254 -2.55 12.07 -17.52
CA LEU A 254 -1.42 12.77 -18.14
C LEU A 254 -1.27 12.41 -19.62
N GLY A 255 -1.21 13.42 -20.50
CA GLY A 255 -1.01 13.29 -21.93
C GLY A 255 -2.23 12.84 -22.74
N HIS A 256 -3.37 12.56 -22.10
CA HIS A 256 -4.64 12.25 -22.78
C HIS A 256 -5.48 13.51 -22.97
N ALA A 257 -6.37 13.53 -23.95
CA ALA A 257 -7.27 14.67 -24.21
C ALA A 257 -8.18 15.06 -23.02
N ALA A 258 -8.43 14.12 -22.09
CA ALA A 258 -9.19 14.32 -20.86
C ALA A 258 -8.30 14.69 -19.65
N GLN A 259 -7.02 15.01 -19.85
CA GLN A 259 -6.13 15.42 -18.78
C GLN A 259 -6.73 16.56 -17.95
N ASP A 260 -6.55 16.50 -16.63
CA ASP A 260 -6.98 17.51 -15.66
C ASP A 260 -8.50 17.81 -15.67
N THR A 261 -9.29 16.82 -16.09
CA THR A 261 -10.76 16.90 -16.06
C THR A 261 -11.36 15.68 -15.34
N SER A 262 -12.61 15.82 -14.87
CA SER A 262 -13.36 14.70 -14.27
C SER A 262 -13.54 13.51 -15.23
N LYS A 263 -13.59 13.75 -16.56
CA LYS A 263 -13.61 12.68 -17.55
C LYS A 263 -12.35 11.83 -17.53
N GLY A 264 -11.21 12.44 -17.19
CA GLY A 264 -9.94 11.75 -17.02
C GLY A 264 -9.92 10.75 -15.87
N HIS A 265 -10.80 10.90 -14.87
CA HIS A 265 -10.89 10.01 -13.72
C HIS A 265 -11.29 8.57 -14.10
N GLY A 266 -12.26 8.43 -15.00
CA GLY A 266 -12.88 7.15 -15.35
C GLY A 266 -12.16 6.36 -16.45
N ALA A 267 -12.95 5.56 -17.17
CA ALA A 267 -12.47 4.74 -18.28
C ALA A 267 -12.23 5.60 -19.52
N LEU A 268 -11.00 5.57 -20.02
CA LEU A 268 -10.58 6.21 -21.27
C LEU A 268 -10.53 5.13 -22.35
N THR A 269 -11.58 5.06 -23.18
CA THR A 269 -11.79 3.95 -24.13
C THR A 269 -11.88 4.38 -25.59
N ASP A 270 -11.80 5.70 -25.88
CA ASP A 270 -11.79 6.22 -27.24
C ASP A 270 -10.46 5.87 -27.93
N ALA A 271 -10.54 5.08 -29.00
CA ALA A 271 -9.37 4.53 -29.68
C ALA A 271 -8.46 5.62 -30.28
N ASP A 272 -9.04 6.69 -30.85
CA ASP A 272 -8.27 7.78 -31.43
C ASP A 272 -7.55 8.61 -30.39
N GLN A 273 -8.22 8.90 -29.27
CA GLN A 273 -7.61 9.62 -28.15
C GLN A 273 -6.52 8.79 -27.44
N MET A 274 -6.73 7.48 -27.30
CA MET A 274 -5.70 6.57 -26.77
C MET A 274 -4.47 6.51 -27.69
N ALA A 275 -4.68 6.41 -29.01
CA ALA A 275 -3.59 6.43 -29.99
C ALA A 275 -2.83 7.76 -29.93
N ALA A 276 -3.53 8.88 -29.81
CA ALA A 276 -2.93 10.20 -29.67
C ALA A 276 -2.10 10.33 -28.37
N ALA A 277 -2.61 9.81 -27.24
CA ALA A 277 -1.88 9.80 -25.98
C ALA A 277 -0.61 8.94 -26.06
N LYS A 278 -0.69 7.73 -26.61
CA LYS A 278 0.47 6.86 -26.85
C LYS A 278 1.50 7.53 -27.75
N ALA A 279 1.06 8.17 -28.83
CA ALA A 279 1.94 8.93 -29.73
C ALA A 279 2.62 10.10 -29.00
N ALA A 280 1.90 10.82 -28.15
CA ALA A 280 2.48 11.90 -27.33
C ALA A 280 3.54 11.41 -26.36
N TYR A 281 3.44 10.16 -25.86
CA TYR A 281 4.47 9.52 -25.04
C TYR A 281 5.67 9.01 -25.86
N GLY A 282 5.59 8.98 -27.17
CA GLY A 282 6.57 8.31 -28.03
C GLY A 282 6.44 6.77 -28.04
N TRP A 283 5.29 6.23 -27.61
CA TRP A 283 5.01 4.80 -27.56
C TRP A 283 4.47 4.28 -28.89
N THR A 284 5.24 3.45 -29.56
CA THR A 284 4.95 3.01 -30.95
C THR A 284 4.55 1.54 -31.08
N THR A 285 4.56 0.79 -29.97
CA THR A 285 4.16 -0.64 -29.99
C THR A 285 2.64 -0.81 -29.98
N GLY A 286 2.18 -1.99 -30.38
CA GLY A 286 0.79 -2.37 -30.38
C GLY A 286 0.16 -2.50 -28.98
N PRO A 287 -1.15 -2.77 -28.91
CA PRO A 287 -1.83 -3.01 -27.63
C PRO A 287 -1.19 -4.16 -26.85
N PHE A 288 -0.98 -3.95 -25.56
CA PHE A 288 -0.34 -4.91 -24.63
C PHE A 288 1.10 -5.30 -25.00
N GLU A 289 1.75 -4.56 -25.90
CA GLU A 289 3.14 -4.78 -26.26
C GLU A 289 4.06 -3.79 -25.52
N VAL A 290 4.99 -4.32 -24.73
CA VAL A 290 6.04 -3.56 -24.05
C VAL A 290 7.36 -3.79 -24.81
N PRO A 291 8.11 -2.73 -25.19
CA PRO A 291 9.41 -2.89 -25.80
C PRO A 291 10.33 -3.80 -24.99
N ALA A 292 11.10 -4.65 -25.66
CA ALA A 292 11.87 -5.71 -25.01
C ALA A 292 12.91 -5.16 -23.98
N ASP A 293 13.53 -4.03 -24.29
CA ASP A 293 14.48 -3.34 -23.41
C ASP A 293 13.78 -2.76 -22.15
N VAL A 294 12.59 -2.18 -22.30
CA VAL A 294 11.78 -1.68 -21.19
C VAL A 294 11.31 -2.82 -20.31
N LYS A 295 10.85 -3.93 -20.90
CA LYS A 295 10.43 -5.13 -20.20
C LYS A 295 11.59 -5.72 -19.40
N SER A 296 12.76 -5.88 -20.02
CA SER A 296 13.96 -6.39 -19.37
C SER A 296 14.40 -5.50 -18.19
N ALA A 297 14.32 -4.16 -18.35
CA ALA A 297 14.64 -3.24 -17.27
C ALA A 297 13.70 -3.41 -16.06
N TRP A 298 12.42 -3.60 -16.28
CA TRP A 298 11.45 -3.87 -15.22
C TRP A 298 11.65 -5.24 -14.54
N GLU A 299 11.94 -6.28 -15.31
CA GLU A 299 12.25 -7.62 -14.76
C GLU A 299 13.50 -7.62 -13.87
N GLU A 300 14.52 -6.82 -14.21
CA GLU A 300 15.70 -6.65 -13.34
C GLU A 300 15.34 -5.90 -12.04
N ILE A 301 14.44 -4.91 -12.09
CA ILE A 301 13.90 -4.26 -10.89
C ILE A 301 13.23 -5.31 -9.98
N GLY A 302 12.46 -6.24 -10.53
CA GLY A 302 11.78 -7.30 -9.77
C GLY A 302 12.73 -8.26 -9.04
N LYS A 303 13.96 -8.40 -9.50
CA LYS A 303 14.99 -9.28 -8.91
C LYS A 303 15.89 -8.57 -7.90
N ARG A 304 15.82 -7.23 -7.83
CA ARG A 304 16.78 -6.40 -7.10
C ARG A 304 16.92 -6.79 -5.61
N GLY A 305 15.83 -7.21 -4.97
CA GLY A 305 15.83 -7.59 -3.56
C GLY A 305 16.20 -9.03 -3.26
N ALA A 306 16.58 -9.84 -4.25
CA ALA A 306 16.85 -11.27 -4.06
C ALA A 306 18.05 -11.53 -3.11
N ASP A 307 19.09 -10.70 -3.17
CA ASP A 307 20.24 -10.82 -2.26
C ASP A 307 19.86 -10.40 -0.83
N ASP A 308 19.10 -9.33 -0.66
CA ASP A 308 18.60 -8.89 0.64
C ASP A 308 17.70 -9.95 1.29
N ARG A 309 16.85 -10.61 0.49
CA ARG A 309 16.02 -11.73 0.95
C ARG A 309 16.87 -12.91 1.40
N ARG A 310 17.84 -13.34 0.60
CA ARG A 310 18.75 -14.45 0.97
C ARG A 310 19.52 -14.14 2.26
N ALA A 311 20.06 -12.95 2.38
CA ALA A 311 20.73 -12.50 3.60
C ALA A 311 19.78 -12.44 4.81
N TRP A 312 18.50 -12.12 4.59
CA TRP A 312 17.47 -12.17 5.64
C TRP A 312 17.17 -13.62 6.05
N GLU A 313 17.02 -14.54 5.09
CA GLU A 313 16.80 -15.97 5.35
C GLU A 313 17.91 -16.56 6.22
N GLU A 314 19.18 -16.25 5.93
CA GLU A 314 20.32 -16.68 6.76
C GLU A 314 20.21 -16.17 8.21
N ARG A 315 19.85 -14.89 8.40
CA ARG A 315 19.65 -14.31 9.73
C ARG A 315 18.46 -14.93 10.46
N PHE A 316 17.38 -15.19 9.75
CA PHE A 316 16.19 -15.84 10.28
C PHE A 316 16.49 -17.27 10.73
N ASP A 317 17.22 -18.04 9.92
CA ASP A 317 17.60 -19.42 10.25
C ASP A 317 18.58 -19.51 11.43
N ALA A 318 19.38 -18.47 11.66
CA ALA A 318 20.25 -18.38 12.83
C ALA A 318 19.49 -18.10 14.15
N MET A 319 18.21 -17.75 14.11
CA MET A 319 17.39 -17.58 15.31
C MET A 319 17.15 -18.92 16.00
N SER A 320 16.87 -18.87 17.34
CA SER A 320 16.45 -20.07 18.05
C SER A 320 15.16 -20.67 17.44
N ARG A 321 15.06 -21.98 17.45
CA ARG A 321 13.89 -22.71 16.93
C ARG A 321 12.57 -22.19 17.50
N THR A 322 12.51 -21.95 18.80
CA THR A 322 11.30 -21.45 19.48
C THR A 322 10.87 -20.08 18.94
N LYS A 323 11.83 -19.17 18.71
CA LYS A 323 11.50 -17.83 18.16
C LYS A 323 11.02 -17.93 16.70
N ARG A 324 11.64 -18.80 15.87
CA ARG A 324 11.19 -19.01 14.48
C ARG A 324 9.78 -19.62 14.43
N GLU A 325 9.51 -20.63 15.27
CA GLU A 325 8.19 -21.26 15.33
C GLU A 325 7.12 -20.24 15.74
N GLU A 326 7.41 -19.37 16.71
CA GLU A 326 6.48 -18.34 17.17
C GLU A 326 6.28 -17.24 16.11
N PHE A 327 7.34 -16.77 15.45
CA PHE A 327 7.26 -15.82 14.34
C PHE A 327 6.36 -16.37 13.22
N ASN A 328 6.63 -17.61 12.77
CA ASN A 328 5.85 -18.23 11.71
C ASN A 328 4.39 -18.47 12.12
N ARG A 329 4.14 -18.86 13.39
CA ARG A 329 2.80 -19.02 13.92
C ARG A 329 2.00 -17.71 13.84
N ALA A 330 2.61 -16.63 14.35
CA ALA A 330 1.95 -15.32 14.35
C ALA A 330 1.70 -14.80 12.93
N LEU A 331 2.68 -14.97 12.02
CA LEU A 331 2.55 -14.56 10.63
C LEU A 331 1.48 -15.35 9.87
N ALA A 332 1.34 -16.63 10.16
CA ALA A 332 0.30 -17.49 9.58
C ALA A 332 -1.10 -17.25 10.18
N GLY A 333 -1.21 -16.49 11.27
CA GLY A 333 -2.46 -16.30 11.99
C GLY A 333 -2.90 -17.55 12.80
N ASP A 334 -2.00 -18.50 13.00
CA ASP A 334 -2.30 -19.72 13.72
C ASP A 334 -2.52 -19.48 15.22
N ALA A 335 -3.46 -20.22 15.80
CA ALA A 335 -3.76 -20.14 17.21
C ALA A 335 -2.57 -20.61 18.08
N PRO A 336 -2.29 -19.95 19.22
CA PRO A 336 -1.28 -20.41 20.17
C PRO A 336 -1.56 -21.84 20.67
N LYS A 337 -0.52 -22.69 20.77
CA LYS A 337 -0.65 -24.11 21.14
C LYS A 337 -1.41 -24.32 22.48
N LYS A 338 -1.29 -23.39 23.43
CA LYS A 338 -1.95 -23.49 24.74
C LYS A 338 -3.39 -22.96 24.77
N LEU A 339 -3.90 -22.34 23.71
CA LEU A 339 -5.20 -21.68 23.70
C LEU A 339 -6.35 -22.57 24.15
N SER A 340 -6.49 -23.74 23.54
CA SER A 340 -7.61 -24.65 23.85
C SER A 340 -7.62 -25.10 25.32
N ALA A 341 -6.46 -25.47 25.86
CA ALA A 341 -6.33 -25.89 27.24
C ALA A 341 -6.63 -24.73 28.21
N THR A 342 -6.12 -23.54 27.93
CA THR A 342 -6.31 -22.33 28.75
C THR A 342 -7.77 -21.90 28.75
N ILE A 343 -8.44 -21.89 27.60
CA ILE A 343 -9.89 -21.56 27.52
C ILE A 343 -10.74 -22.59 28.27
N LYS A 344 -10.43 -23.89 28.14
CA LYS A 344 -11.14 -24.94 28.90
C LYS A 344 -11.00 -24.75 30.42
N ALA A 345 -9.79 -24.47 30.92
CA ALA A 345 -9.53 -24.20 32.33
C ALA A 345 -10.28 -22.96 32.81
N PHE A 346 -10.24 -21.86 32.04
CA PHE A 346 -10.96 -20.62 32.35
C PHE A 346 -12.48 -20.83 32.43
N LYS A 347 -13.07 -21.54 31.44
CA LYS A 347 -14.50 -21.85 31.45
C LYS A 347 -14.90 -22.71 32.65
N LYS A 348 -14.10 -23.72 32.98
CA LYS A 348 -14.34 -24.58 34.16
C LYS A 348 -14.33 -23.74 35.45
N GLN A 349 -13.26 -22.95 35.68
CA GLN A 349 -13.14 -22.07 36.85
C GLN A 349 -14.29 -21.06 36.95
N THR A 350 -14.69 -20.46 35.82
CA THR A 350 -15.80 -19.51 35.79
C THR A 350 -17.13 -20.19 36.13
N SER A 351 -17.36 -21.43 35.63
CA SER A 351 -18.56 -22.21 35.96
C SER A 351 -18.61 -22.60 37.43
N GLU A 352 -17.47 -23.00 38.02
CA GLU A 352 -17.39 -23.42 39.41
C GLU A 352 -17.60 -22.22 40.36
N ASN A 353 -17.00 -21.05 40.05
CA ASN A 353 -17.08 -19.83 40.84
C ASN A 353 -18.40 -19.07 40.64
N ALA A 354 -19.08 -19.28 39.54
CA ALA A 354 -20.35 -18.62 39.13
C ALA A 354 -20.39 -17.11 39.43
N PRO A 355 -19.38 -16.31 39.03
CA PRO A 355 -19.28 -14.91 39.42
C PRO A 355 -20.37 -14.08 38.78
N LYS A 356 -20.99 -13.18 39.54
CA LYS A 356 -21.95 -12.20 39.03
C LYS A 356 -21.20 -10.97 38.51
N LEU A 357 -21.00 -10.89 37.21
CA LEU A 357 -20.23 -9.86 36.57
C LEU A 357 -21.04 -9.02 35.58
N ALA A 358 -20.72 -7.74 35.48
CA ALA A 358 -21.13 -6.96 34.31
C ALA A 358 -20.41 -7.49 33.06
N THR A 359 -21.00 -7.33 31.87
CA THR A 359 -20.42 -7.81 30.61
C THR A 359 -19.01 -7.28 30.36
N ARG A 360 -18.73 -6.00 30.67
CA ARG A 360 -17.38 -5.41 30.58
C ARG A 360 -16.36 -6.10 31.46
N ALA A 361 -16.73 -6.47 32.71
CA ALA A 361 -15.84 -7.20 33.61
C ALA A 361 -15.63 -8.66 33.19
N SER A 362 -16.62 -9.28 32.56
CA SER A 362 -16.47 -10.59 31.95
C SER A 362 -15.51 -10.55 30.74
N SER A 363 -15.61 -9.49 29.91
CA SER A 363 -14.67 -9.24 28.82
C SER A 363 -13.23 -9.07 29.33
N GLU A 364 -13.00 -8.21 30.34
CA GLU A 364 -11.70 -8.01 30.99
C GLU A 364 -11.08 -9.33 31.44
N LYS A 365 -11.84 -10.15 32.18
CA LYS A 365 -11.36 -11.47 32.64
C LYS A 365 -10.99 -12.40 31.48
N THR A 366 -11.67 -12.28 30.37
CA THR A 366 -11.34 -13.03 29.14
C THR A 366 -10.06 -12.51 28.50
N LEU A 367 -9.90 -11.18 28.42
CA LEU A 367 -8.68 -10.55 27.92
C LEU A 367 -7.46 -10.88 28.79
N GLU A 368 -7.60 -10.91 30.12
CA GLU A 368 -6.53 -11.34 31.05
C GLU A 368 -6.01 -12.76 30.76
N VAL A 369 -6.86 -13.61 30.18
CA VAL A 369 -6.51 -14.98 29.79
C VAL A 369 -5.93 -15.06 28.38
N LEU A 370 -6.42 -14.22 27.47
CA LEU A 370 -6.04 -14.26 26.05
C LEU A 370 -4.77 -13.46 25.74
N ASN A 371 -4.63 -12.24 26.26
CA ASN A 371 -3.53 -11.35 25.92
C ASN A 371 -2.13 -11.93 26.21
N PRO A 372 -1.91 -12.71 27.28
CA PRO A 372 -0.64 -13.39 27.49
C PRO A 372 -0.30 -14.47 26.45
N LEU A 373 -1.31 -14.96 25.72
CA LEU A 373 -1.14 -16.00 24.69
C LEU A 373 -0.95 -15.40 23.29
N TYR A 374 -1.63 -14.29 23.00
CA TYR A 374 -1.63 -13.61 21.72
C TYR A 374 -0.82 -12.32 21.79
N THR A 375 0.49 -12.43 21.67
CA THR A 375 1.41 -11.28 21.77
C THR A 375 1.32 -10.35 20.55
N GLU A 376 0.70 -10.81 19.48
CA GLU A 376 0.43 -10.05 18.24
C GLU A 376 -0.84 -9.21 18.27
N THR A 377 -1.68 -9.36 19.31
CA THR A 377 -2.90 -8.55 19.40
C THR A 377 -2.64 -7.17 19.99
N VAL A 378 -3.26 -6.17 19.40
CA VAL A 378 -3.22 -4.78 19.87
C VAL A 378 -4.65 -4.35 20.16
N GLY A 379 -4.85 -3.76 21.32
CA GLY A 379 -6.15 -3.26 21.74
C GLY A 379 -6.02 -2.05 22.64
N GLY A 380 -7.13 -1.36 22.84
CA GLY A 380 -7.15 -0.19 23.70
C GLY A 380 -8.53 0.45 23.77
N SER A 381 -8.57 1.62 24.36
CA SER A 381 -9.76 2.46 24.45
C SER A 381 -9.37 3.93 24.31
N ALA A 382 -10.17 4.70 23.59
CA ALA A 382 -10.03 6.14 23.53
C ALA A 382 -10.65 6.76 24.79
N ASP A 383 -9.82 7.00 25.81
CA ASP A 383 -10.17 7.68 27.08
C ASP A 383 -11.20 6.96 27.99
N LEU A 384 -11.58 5.71 27.69
CA LEU A 384 -12.59 4.98 28.45
C LEU A 384 -12.07 3.65 29.04
N THR A 385 -10.75 3.50 29.23
CA THR A 385 -10.14 2.24 29.69
C THR A 385 -10.77 1.72 30.98
N GLY A 386 -10.99 2.58 31.98
CA GLY A 386 -11.62 2.19 33.25
C GLY A 386 -13.12 1.89 33.15
N SER A 387 -13.81 2.43 32.12
CA SER A 387 -15.22 2.15 31.86
C SER A 387 -15.43 0.91 31.02
N ASN A 388 -14.54 0.66 30.05
CA ASN A 388 -14.63 -0.46 29.10
C ASN A 388 -13.87 -1.69 29.59
N ASN A 389 -13.01 -1.57 30.59
CA ASN A 389 -12.18 -2.62 31.14
C ASN A 389 -11.32 -3.30 30.03
N THR A 390 -10.61 -2.50 29.25
CA THR A 390 -9.81 -2.99 28.12
C THR A 390 -8.33 -3.19 28.46
N LYS A 391 -7.87 -2.73 29.64
CA LYS A 391 -6.48 -2.89 30.09
C LYS A 391 -6.32 -4.22 30.83
N THR A 392 -5.24 -4.92 30.55
CA THR A 392 -4.86 -6.17 31.23
C THR A 392 -3.51 -6.06 31.90
N GLY A 393 -3.18 -7.00 32.79
CA GLY A 393 -1.94 -7.00 33.55
C GLY A 393 -0.67 -7.11 32.72
N VAL A 394 -0.76 -7.45 31.42
CA VAL A 394 0.38 -7.53 30.49
C VAL A 394 0.57 -6.28 29.64
N GLN A 395 -0.24 -5.25 29.86
CA GLN A 395 -0.23 -3.97 29.09
C GLN A 395 0.27 -2.80 29.92
#